data_6dc23208121561bb963f2d688ac5a8cc
#
_entry.id   6dc23208121561bb963f2d688ac5a8cc
#
_cell.length_a   1.000
_cell.length_b   1.000
_cell.length_c   1.000
_cell.angle_alpha   90.00
_cell.angle_beta   90.00
_cell.angle_gamma   90.00
#
_symmetry.space_group_name_H-M   'P 1'
#
loop_
_entity.id
_entity.type
_entity.pdbx_description
1 polymer ?
#
loop_
_entity_poly.entity_id
_entity_poly.type
_entity_poly.pdbx_seq_one_letter_code
_entity_poly.pdbx_strand_id
1 'polypeptide(L)'
;MSTDPSHPLAAWRRRQVLQRAGGGFGFLALQHLLRQSGLAAPSTNPMAPKPSHLPGKAKAVIWLFMNGGPSQVDTWDYKPELQKRDGQALPNFDPKTGFFPDAVGPLMKSPFAWAQHGQSGSWASSIFPHLAQQIDRMSFIHSMHTESNNHSPALFMMNTGVTRMGNPSAGSWVTYGLGSPSDDLPAFIVMSDPKDRGLPKGNASNWTSGFLPGIYQGTWLKPKGQPMENLLRPADLTPQHQRAQLDLMARLNHTNLANSGAEAELANRIASFELAYRMQTAAPDAFDLTKEPDSVRKLYGLDQPHCAHMAAQCLMARRLVERGTRFVQIYSGGMDNQLSWDGHSDIAGNHRGFAQETDQPFAALLADLAQRGLLDETLVICGGEFGRLPISQKADKPGRDHNPHAFTIWLAGGGITGGLHYGATDDVGHQAAVDKVSVRDFHATLLYALGLDHDRLIFPFQGLDQRLTGVEPASPIQKLFA
;
A
#
# COMPACT_ATOMS: atom_id res chain seq x y z
N MET A 1 -33.80 58.97 -46.86
CA MET A 1 -32.69 58.92 -45.91
C MET A 1 -32.62 57.51 -45.36
N SER A 2 -31.58 56.84 -45.71
CA SER A 2 -31.33 55.42 -45.64
C SER A 2 -31.01 54.97 -44.18
N THR A 3 -31.55 53.88 -43.77
CA THR A 3 -31.07 53.12 -42.64
C THR A 3 -30.90 51.68 -43.10
N ASP A 4 -29.65 51.25 -43.23
CA ASP A 4 -29.23 49.90 -43.45
C ASP A 4 -29.11 49.18 -42.08
N PRO A 5 -29.59 47.98 -41.95
CA PRO A 5 -29.10 47.03 -40.92
C PRO A 5 -28.76 45.70 -41.55
N SER A 6 -27.53 45.49 -41.91
CA SER A 6 -27.00 44.22 -42.34
C SER A 6 -26.14 43.59 -41.21
N HIS A 7 -26.73 42.74 -40.40
CA HIS A 7 -26.01 41.65 -39.70
C HIS A 7 -26.80 40.36 -39.85
N PRO A 8 -26.34 39.39 -40.62
CA PRO A 8 -26.96 38.08 -40.67
C PRO A 8 -26.42 37.24 -39.50
N LEU A 9 -27.19 37.11 -38.44
CA LEU A 9 -27.12 35.93 -37.58
C LEU A 9 -27.48 34.73 -38.46
N ALA A 10 -26.47 34.01 -38.94
CA ALA A 10 -26.64 32.81 -39.72
C ALA A 10 -27.43 31.80 -38.90
N ALA A 11 -28.71 31.65 -39.22
CA ALA A 11 -29.57 30.64 -38.64
C ALA A 11 -29.01 29.25 -39.01
N TRP A 12 -28.31 28.68 -38.09
CA TRP A 12 -27.84 27.31 -38.20
C TRP A 12 -29.05 26.39 -38.37
N ARG A 13 -29.15 25.68 -39.51
CA ARG A 13 -30.22 24.72 -39.73
C ARG A 13 -30.10 23.62 -38.67
N ARG A 14 -31.20 23.24 -38.03
CA ARG A 14 -31.27 22.17 -36.99
C ARG A 14 -30.46 20.93 -37.38
N ARG A 15 -30.42 20.58 -38.64
CA ARG A 15 -29.64 19.47 -39.20
C ARG A 15 -28.12 19.69 -39.06
N GLN A 16 -27.61 20.88 -39.19
CA GLN A 16 -26.18 21.20 -39.03
C GLN A 16 -25.75 21.22 -37.58
N VAL A 17 -26.64 21.65 -36.66
CA VAL A 17 -26.41 21.58 -35.23
C VAL A 17 -26.37 20.11 -34.78
N LEU A 18 -27.31 19.28 -35.23
CA LEU A 18 -27.36 17.86 -34.91
C LEU A 18 -26.18 17.08 -35.50
N GLN A 19 -25.74 17.40 -36.73
CA GLN A 19 -24.55 16.76 -37.32
C GLN A 19 -23.27 17.12 -36.59
N ARG A 20 -23.12 18.36 -36.10
CA ARG A 20 -21.93 18.75 -35.31
C ARG A 20 -21.98 18.29 -33.88
N ALA A 21 -23.16 18.30 -33.23
CA ALA A 21 -23.35 17.73 -31.89
C ALA A 21 -23.21 16.21 -31.93
N GLY A 22 -23.78 15.51 -32.92
CA GLY A 22 -23.65 14.09 -33.14
C GLY A 22 -22.19 13.66 -33.43
N GLY A 23 -21.42 14.48 -34.18
CA GLY A 23 -19.99 14.26 -34.40
C GLY A 23 -19.16 14.33 -33.14
N GLY A 24 -19.48 15.24 -32.22
CA GLY A 24 -18.80 15.35 -30.93
C GLY A 24 -19.07 14.16 -30.00
N PHE A 25 -20.33 13.78 -29.85
CA PHE A 25 -20.69 12.61 -29.07
C PHE A 25 -20.26 11.27 -29.72
N GLY A 26 -20.37 11.17 -31.05
CA GLY A 26 -19.88 10.01 -31.80
C GLY A 26 -18.36 9.87 -31.70
N PHE A 27 -17.61 10.97 -31.69
CA PHE A 27 -16.15 10.93 -31.48
C PHE A 27 -15.76 10.49 -30.06
N LEU A 28 -16.48 10.98 -29.04
CA LEU A 28 -16.28 10.53 -27.65
C LEU A 28 -16.64 9.05 -27.48
N ALA A 29 -17.74 8.59 -28.06
CA ALA A 29 -18.13 7.19 -28.05
C ALA A 29 -17.14 6.31 -28.82
N LEU A 30 -16.65 6.78 -29.97
CA LEU A 30 -15.62 6.09 -30.74
C LEU A 30 -14.29 6.04 -30.00
N GLN A 31 -13.85 7.12 -29.37
CA GLN A 31 -12.66 7.12 -28.53
C GLN A 31 -12.80 6.13 -27.34
N HIS A 32 -13.99 6.07 -26.72
CA HIS A 32 -14.26 5.11 -25.66
C HIS A 32 -14.19 3.66 -26.17
N LEU A 33 -14.80 3.39 -27.31
CA LEU A 33 -14.77 2.06 -27.94
C LEU A 33 -13.37 1.66 -28.41
N LEU A 34 -12.60 2.60 -28.99
CA LEU A 34 -11.22 2.35 -29.40
C LEU A 34 -10.29 2.11 -28.21
N ARG A 35 -10.55 2.76 -27.07
CA ARG A 35 -9.83 2.48 -25.82
C ARG A 35 -10.18 1.09 -25.27
N GLN A 36 -11.46 0.69 -25.32
CA GLN A 36 -11.88 -0.65 -24.91
C GLN A 36 -11.35 -1.76 -25.80
N SER A 37 -11.20 -1.50 -27.11
CA SER A 37 -10.70 -2.47 -28.08
C SER A 37 -9.15 -2.53 -28.18
N GLY A 38 -8.41 -1.75 -27.38
CA GLY A 38 -6.95 -1.69 -27.47
C GLY A 38 -6.39 -1.05 -28.74
N LEU A 39 -7.26 -0.48 -29.59
CA LEU A 39 -6.89 0.15 -30.86
C LEU A 39 -6.58 1.66 -30.74
N ALA A 40 -6.69 2.26 -29.56
CA ALA A 40 -6.22 3.62 -29.33
C ALA A 40 -4.69 3.64 -29.36
N ALA A 41 -4.12 4.60 -30.07
CA ALA A 41 -2.68 4.82 -30.05
C ALA A 41 -2.19 4.87 -28.59
N PRO A 42 -1.11 4.15 -28.23
CA PRO A 42 -0.60 4.15 -26.88
C PRO A 42 -0.33 5.58 -26.44
N SER A 43 -0.82 5.95 -25.25
CA SER A 43 -0.54 7.24 -24.65
C SER A 43 0.98 7.40 -24.55
N THR A 44 1.50 8.54 -24.99
CA THR A 44 2.93 8.85 -24.80
C THR A 44 3.30 9.03 -23.33
N ASN A 45 2.31 9.22 -22.43
CA ASN A 45 2.50 9.24 -21.00
C ASN A 45 2.31 7.81 -20.42
N PRO A 46 3.38 7.15 -19.98
CA PRO A 46 3.30 5.79 -19.40
C PRO A 46 2.50 5.73 -18.09
N MET A 47 2.33 6.90 -17.42
CA MET A 47 1.57 7.04 -16.18
C MET A 47 0.10 7.41 -16.41
N ALA A 48 -0.35 7.61 -17.65
CA ALA A 48 -1.76 7.89 -17.92
C ALA A 48 -2.66 6.80 -17.32
N PRO A 49 -3.85 7.16 -16.78
CA PRO A 49 -4.80 6.17 -16.27
C PRO A 49 -5.12 5.10 -17.32
N LYS A 50 -5.06 3.84 -16.90
CA LYS A 50 -5.35 2.66 -17.72
C LYS A 50 -6.65 1.99 -17.25
N PRO A 51 -7.42 1.38 -18.15
CA PRO A 51 -8.60 0.62 -17.77
C PRO A 51 -8.20 -0.62 -16.94
N SER A 52 -9.02 -0.94 -15.95
CA SER A 52 -8.88 -2.20 -15.20
C SER A 52 -9.31 -3.41 -16.05
N HIS A 53 -8.85 -4.60 -15.69
CA HIS A 53 -9.20 -5.86 -16.35
C HIS A 53 -10.57 -6.36 -15.94
N LEU A 54 -10.96 -6.09 -14.69
CA LEU A 54 -12.16 -6.55 -13.99
C LEU A 54 -12.84 -5.36 -13.30
N PRO A 55 -14.12 -5.47 -12.93
CA PRO A 55 -14.73 -4.50 -12.04
C PRO A 55 -14.07 -4.52 -10.67
N GLY A 56 -13.28 -3.51 -10.37
CA GLY A 56 -12.65 -3.31 -9.04
C GLY A 56 -13.27 -2.12 -8.33
N LYS A 57 -13.50 -2.22 -7.02
CA LYS A 57 -14.01 -1.11 -6.21
C LYS A 57 -12.88 -0.21 -5.72
N ALA A 58 -11.71 -0.77 -5.40
CA ALA A 58 -10.57 0.01 -4.94
C ALA A 58 -9.95 0.84 -6.07
N LYS A 59 -9.71 2.11 -5.80
CA LYS A 59 -8.97 3.03 -6.68
C LYS A 59 -7.60 3.36 -6.12
N ALA A 60 -7.42 3.22 -4.80
CA ALA A 60 -6.18 3.48 -4.10
C ALA A 60 -5.92 2.43 -3.02
N VAL A 61 -4.66 2.33 -2.59
CA VAL A 61 -4.21 1.46 -1.50
C VAL A 61 -3.45 2.28 -0.48
N ILE A 62 -3.74 2.06 0.81
CA ILE A 62 -2.88 2.48 1.92
C ILE A 62 -2.43 1.22 2.64
N TRP A 63 -1.13 0.93 2.62
CA TRP A 63 -0.57 -0.22 3.29
C TRP A 63 0.19 0.20 4.55
N LEU A 64 -0.39 -0.13 5.71
CA LEU A 64 0.17 0.08 7.04
C LEU A 64 1.06 -1.13 7.36
N PHE A 65 2.34 -1.05 7.02
CA PHE A 65 3.27 -2.17 7.13
C PHE A 65 3.91 -2.20 8.53
N MET A 66 3.56 -3.22 9.32
CA MET A 66 4.09 -3.46 10.67
C MET A 66 5.40 -4.23 10.56
N ASN A 67 6.50 -3.51 10.29
CA ASN A 67 7.81 -4.10 10.03
C ASN A 67 8.38 -4.82 11.25
N GLY A 68 8.81 -6.05 11.06
CA GLY A 68 9.38 -6.89 12.10
C GLY A 68 8.49 -8.06 12.53
N GLY A 69 7.34 -8.26 11.89
CA GLY A 69 6.47 -9.41 12.14
C GLY A 69 5.72 -9.35 13.48
N PRO A 70 4.60 -8.61 13.56
CA PRO A 70 3.77 -8.54 14.77
C PRO A 70 3.21 -9.92 15.15
N SER A 71 3.12 -10.18 16.45
CA SER A 71 2.61 -11.42 16.96
C SER A 71 1.10 -11.55 16.79
N GLN A 72 0.63 -12.46 15.94
CA GLN A 72 -0.79 -12.71 15.72
C GLN A 72 -1.50 -13.13 17.02
N VAL A 73 -0.88 -13.96 17.86
CA VAL A 73 -1.46 -14.45 19.11
C VAL A 73 -1.45 -13.43 20.24
N ASP A 74 -0.86 -12.26 20.02
CA ASP A 74 -0.84 -11.13 20.97
C ASP A 74 -1.63 -9.92 20.45
N THR A 75 -2.13 -9.97 19.20
CA THR A 75 -2.83 -8.84 18.55
C THR A 75 -4.27 -9.16 18.13
N TRP A 76 -4.50 -10.11 17.20
CA TRP A 76 -5.79 -10.32 16.56
C TRP A 76 -6.27 -11.77 16.53
N ASP A 77 -5.39 -12.74 16.80
CA ASP A 77 -5.71 -14.17 16.75
C ASP A 77 -5.78 -14.77 18.17
N TYR A 78 -6.91 -14.55 18.86
CA TYR A 78 -7.14 -15.04 20.23
C TYR A 78 -7.17 -16.56 20.29
N LYS A 79 -6.33 -17.15 21.16
CA LYS A 79 -6.18 -18.59 21.34
C LYS A 79 -6.47 -19.03 22.77
N PRO A 80 -7.71 -19.49 23.08
CA PRO A 80 -8.05 -20.01 24.42
C PRO A 80 -7.15 -21.17 24.87
N GLU A 81 -6.79 -22.06 23.94
CA GLU A 81 -5.92 -23.21 24.25
C GLU A 81 -4.50 -22.76 24.60
N LEU A 82 -3.98 -21.70 23.96
CA LEU A 82 -2.69 -21.14 24.34
C LEU A 82 -2.70 -20.58 25.76
N GLN A 83 -3.83 -19.99 26.20
CA GLN A 83 -4.00 -19.52 27.59
C GLN A 83 -3.97 -20.69 28.60
N LYS A 84 -4.66 -21.79 28.28
CA LYS A 84 -4.75 -22.99 29.15
C LYS A 84 -3.44 -23.76 29.22
N ARG A 85 -2.68 -23.79 28.15
CA ARG A 85 -1.45 -24.56 27.99
C ARG A 85 -0.18 -23.76 28.29
N ASP A 86 -0.31 -22.59 28.90
CA ASP A 86 0.82 -21.76 29.30
C ASP A 86 1.86 -22.57 30.13
N GLY A 87 3.13 -22.45 29.77
CA GLY A 87 4.23 -23.17 30.41
C GLY A 87 4.41 -24.62 29.96
N GLN A 88 3.53 -25.17 29.10
CA GLN A 88 3.67 -26.54 28.59
C GLN A 88 4.54 -26.59 27.34
N ALA A 89 5.19 -27.72 27.09
CA ALA A 89 5.89 -27.94 25.83
C ALA A 89 4.91 -28.06 24.66
N LEU A 90 5.29 -27.52 23.48
CA LEU A 90 4.57 -27.77 22.23
C LEU A 90 5.02 -29.13 21.66
N PRO A 91 4.15 -30.15 21.62
CA PRO A 91 4.51 -31.45 21.09
C PRO A 91 4.97 -31.40 19.65
N ASN A 92 5.97 -32.20 19.28
CA ASN A 92 6.49 -32.35 17.93
C ASN A 92 6.93 -31.00 17.25
N PHE A 93 7.26 -30.01 18.08
CA PHE A 93 7.76 -28.73 17.54
C PHE A 93 9.16 -28.91 16.93
N ASP A 94 9.34 -28.47 15.70
CA ASP A 94 10.64 -28.36 15.06
C ASP A 94 11.31 -27.02 15.45
N PRO A 95 12.40 -27.03 16.23
CA PRO A 95 13.10 -25.80 16.60
C PRO A 95 13.59 -24.95 15.41
N LYS A 96 13.78 -25.56 14.24
CA LYS A 96 14.21 -24.87 13.03
C LYS A 96 13.11 -24.01 12.38
N THR A 97 11.86 -24.10 12.87
CA THR A 97 10.76 -23.22 12.41
C THR A 97 11.07 -21.75 12.70
N GLY A 98 11.60 -21.46 13.91
CA GLY A 98 12.05 -20.13 14.29
C GLY A 98 13.43 -19.79 13.72
N PHE A 99 13.91 -18.60 14.04
CA PHE A 99 15.23 -18.13 13.62
C PHE A 99 16.33 -18.51 14.62
N PHE A 100 15.97 -18.68 15.91
CA PHE A 100 16.89 -19.03 17.01
C PHE A 100 16.56 -20.41 17.61
N PRO A 101 16.96 -21.52 16.98
CA PRO A 101 16.58 -22.87 17.38
C PRO A 101 17.02 -23.26 18.80
N ASP A 102 18.10 -22.65 19.33
CA ASP A 102 18.62 -22.94 20.67
C ASP A 102 17.90 -22.16 21.79
N ALA A 103 17.06 -21.18 21.43
CA ALA A 103 16.36 -20.31 22.38
C ALA A 103 14.90 -20.73 22.62
N VAL A 104 14.52 -21.95 22.27
CA VAL A 104 13.15 -22.46 22.36
C VAL A 104 12.72 -22.64 23.81
N GLY A 105 11.60 -22.03 24.20
CA GLY A 105 10.93 -22.19 25.48
C GLY A 105 9.59 -22.93 25.37
N PRO A 106 8.76 -22.94 26.44
CA PRO A 106 7.42 -23.50 26.42
C PRO A 106 6.41 -22.61 25.70
N LEU A 107 5.19 -23.12 25.50
CA LEU A 107 4.02 -22.31 25.12
C LEU A 107 3.88 -21.15 26.09
N MET A 108 3.59 -19.99 25.57
CA MET A 108 3.44 -18.75 26.34
C MET A 108 2.10 -18.11 25.99
N LYS A 109 1.23 -17.93 26.98
CA LYS A 109 0.00 -17.18 26.82
C LYS A 109 0.27 -15.73 26.43
N SER A 110 -0.71 -15.07 25.83
CA SER A 110 -0.61 -13.64 25.58
C SER A 110 -0.48 -12.86 26.90
N PRO A 111 0.45 -11.89 26.98
CA PRO A 111 0.57 -11.02 28.14
C PRO A 111 -0.54 -9.94 28.21
N PHE A 112 -1.43 -9.91 27.23
CA PHE A 112 -2.49 -8.92 27.11
C PHE A 112 -3.87 -9.53 27.40
N ALA A 113 -4.78 -8.70 27.91
CA ALA A 113 -6.18 -9.06 28.01
C ALA A 113 -6.85 -9.01 26.62
N TRP A 114 -7.93 -9.78 26.48
CA TRP A 114 -8.70 -9.88 25.26
C TRP A 114 -10.17 -9.60 25.52
N ALA A 115 -10.83 -8.93 24.56
CA ALA A 115 -12.26 -8.72 24.58
C ALA A 115 -12.83 -8.81 23.17
N GLN A 116 -14.13 -9.14 23.08
CA GLN A 116 -14.87 -9.05 21.83
C GLN A 116 -15.42 -7.64 21.65
N HIS A 117 -15.37 -7.14 20.43
CA HIS A 117 -15.78 -5.80 20.06
C HIS A 117 -16.65 -5.80 18.81
N GLY A 118 -17.42 -4.71 18.65
CA GLY A 118 -18.28 -4.50 17.50
C GLY A 118 -19.50 -5.44 17.44
N GLN A 119 -20.25 -5.32 16.37
CA GLN A 119 -21.38 -6.22 16.09
C GLN A 119 -20.92 -7.58 15.57
N SER A 120 -19.74 -7.61 14.93
CA SER A 120 -19.09 -8.84 14.48
C SER A 120 -18.64 -9.74 15.63
N GLY A 121 -18.51 -9.21 16.86
CA GLY A 121 -17.98 -9.96 18.01
C GLY A 121 -16.51 -10.37 17.83
N SER A 122 -15.76 -9.64 17.02
CA SER A 122 -14.35 -9.94 16.72
C SER A 122 -13.47 -9.71 17.95
N TRP A 123 -12.50 -10.61 18.16
CA TRP A 123 -11.54 -10.50 19.26
C TRP A 123 -10.46 -9.46 18.96
N ALA A 124 -10.17 -8.61 19.94
CA ALA A 124 -9.04 -7.70 19.92
C ALA A 124 -8.26 -7.74 21.22
N SER A 125 -6.95 -7.64 21.09
CA SER A 125 -6.05 -7.45 22.25
C SER A 125 -6.23 -6.07 22.84
N SER A 126 -6.12 -5.96 24.17
CA SER A 126 -6.27 -4.71 24.92
C SER A 126 -5.26 -3.60 24.58
N ILE A 127 -4.25 -3.91 23.75
CA ILE A 127 -3.29 -2.91 23.27
C ILE A 127 -3.82 -2.04 22.12
N PHE A 128 -4.99 -2.39 21.54
CA PHE A 128 -5.62 -1.67 20.42
C PHE A 128 -7.02 -1.11 20.77
N PRO A 129 -7.15 -0.25 21.80
CA PRO A 129 -8.46 0.26 22.23
C PRO A 129 -9.17 1.15 21.19
N HIS A 130 -8.44 1.85 20.32
CA HIS A 130 -9.02 2.70 19.27
C HIS A 130 -9.39 1.88 18.04
N LEU A 131 -8.53 0.99 17.55
CA LEU A 131 -8.83 0.10 16.43
C LEU A 131 -9.98 -0.85 16.73
N ALA A 132 -10.11 -1.31 17.98
CA ALA A 132 -11.25 -2.10 18.42
C ALA A 132 -12.61 -1.41 18.19
N GLN A 133 -12.66 -0.08 18.17
CA GLN A 133 -13.87 0.69 17.83
C GLN A 133 -14.17 0.72 16.32
N GLN A 134 -13.20 0.36 15.48
CA GLN A 134 -13.35 0.29 14.03
C GLN A 134 -13.49 -1.16 13.53
N ILE A 135 -13.57 -2.13 14.42
CA ILE A 135 -13.38 -3.56 14.12
C ILE A 135 -14.40 -4.10 13.11
N ASP A 136 -15.64 -3.57 13.11
CA ASP A 136 -16.68 -3.95 12.15
C ASP A 136 -16.41 -3.48 10.71
N ARG A 137 -15.41 -2.59 10.51
CA ARG A 137 -14.92 -2.19 9.19
C ARG A 137 -13.77 -3.04 8.70
N MET A 138 -13.18 -3.84 9.59
CA MET A 138 -11.98 -4.64 9.33
C MET A 138 -12.37 -6.07 9.03
N SER A 139 -11.68 -6.71 8.11
CA SER A 139 -11.73 -8.16 7.88
C SER A 139 -10.36 -8.75 8.06
N PHE A 140 -10.30 -9.90 8.69
CA PHE A 140 -9.06 -10.54 9.12
C PHE A 140 -8.78 -11.78 8.28
N ILE A 141 -7.56 -11.91 7.78
CA ILE A 141 -7.01 -13.14 7.22
C ILE A 141 -6.09 -13.72 8.27
N HIS A 142 -6.52 -14.77 8.98
CA HIS A 142 -5.76 -15.38 10.06
C HIS A 142 -4.75 -16.43 9.60
N SER A 143 -4.96 -16.97 8.41
CA SER A 143 -4.23 -18.13 7.87
C SER A 143 -3.12 -17.76 6.89
N MET A 144 -2.59 -16.53 6.98
CA MET A 144 -1.44 -16.14 6.17
C MET A 144 -0.22 -17.00 6.50
N HIS A 145 0.56 -17.37 5.47
CA HIS A 145 1.86 -17.98 5.63
C HIS A 145 2.85 -17.50 4.57
N THR A 146 4.15 -17.59 4.86
CA THR A 146 5.23 -17.18 3.98
C THR A 146 6.33 -18.24 3.89
N GLU A 147 7.27 -18.07 2.97
CA GLU A 147 8.31 -19.07 2.68
C GLU A 147 9.57 -18.92 3.55
N SER A 148 9.70 -17.82 4.30
CA SER A 148 10.92 -17.52 5.04
C SER A 148 10.65 -17.06 6.46
N ASN A 149 11.47 -17.57 7.40
CA ASN A 149 11.56 -17.11 8.77
C ASN A 149 12.61 -16.00 8.97
N ASN A 150 13.22 -15.47 7.90
CA ASN A 150 14.17 -14.38 7.94
C ASN A 150 13.54 -13.11 7.37
N HIS A 151 13.72 -11.97 8.04
CA HIS A 151 13.10 -10.70 7.68
C HIS A 151 13.36 -10.27 6.23
N SER A 152 14.61 -10.25 5.76
CA SER A 152 14.90 -9.72 4.41
C SER A 152 14.19 -10.51 3.30
N PRO A 153 14.30 -11.86 3.23
CA PRO A 153 13.54 -12.64 2.26
C PRO A 153 12.02 -12.54 2.44
N ALA A 154 11.52 -12.51 3.69
CA ALA A 154 10.08 -12.40 3.96
C ALA A 154 9.53 -11.01 3.57
N LEU A 155 10.29 -9.94 3.83
CA LEU A 155 9.97 -8.57 3.38
C LEU A 155 9.92 -8.50 1.85
N PHE A 156 10.91 -9.10 1.16
CA PHE A 156 10.87 -9.16 -0.31
C PHE A 156 9.67 -9.95 -0.78
N MET A 157 9.36 -11.10 -0.18
CA MET A 157 8.19 -11.89 -0.54
C MET A 157 6.90 -11.07 -0.39
N MET A 158 6.70 -10.40 0.76
CA MET A 158 5.52 -9.55 0.99
C MET A 158 5.43 -8.36 0.04
N ASN A 159 6.56 -7.74 -0.30
CA ASN A 159 6.53 -6.55 -1.15
C ASN A 159 6.59 -6.87 -2.65
N THR A 160 7.22 -7.98 -3.07
CA THR A 160 7.54 -8.23 -4.49
C THR A 160 7.10 -9.59 -5.03
N GLY A 161 6.53 -10.47 -4.17
CA GLY A 161 6.09 -11.83 -4.54
C GLY A 161 7.21 -12.86 -4.63
N VAL A 162 8.47 -12.48 -4.36
CA VAL A 162 9.63 -13.39 -4.36
C VAL A 162 10.57 -13.09 -3.20
N THR A 163 11.33 -14.07 -2.74
CA THR A 163 12.22 -13.96 -1.56
C THR A 163 13.58 -13.30 -1.84
N ARG A 164 13.79 -12.72 -3.03
CA ARG A 164 15.05 -12.12 -3.47
C ARG A 164 14.86 -10.72 -4.04
N MET A 165 15.92 -9.91 -4.00
CA MET A 165 15.94 -8.57 -4.59
C MET A 165 15.84 -8.60 -6.14
N GLY A 166 15.49 -7.44 -6.72
CA GLY A 166 15.49 -7.19 -8.16
C GLY A 166 14.13 -7.31 -8.84
N ASN A 167 13.09 -7.65 -8.10
CA ASN A 167 11.73 -7.76 -8.63
C ASN A 167 10.89 -6.53 -8.27
N PRO A 168 9.91 -6.15 -9.12
CA PRO A 168 9.05 -5.01 -8.87
C PRO A 168 8.17 -5.23 -7.65
N SER A 169 8.00 -4.19 -6.84
CA SER A 169 7.09 -4.21 -5.70
C SER A 169 5.62 -4.19 -6.13
N ALA A 170 4.73 -4.62 -5.23
CA ALA A 170 3.27 -4.58 -5.44
C ALA A 170 2.78 -3.18 -5.84
N GLY A 171 3.30 -2.12 -5.19
CA GLY A 171 2.98 -0.74 -5.57
C GLY A 171 3.44 -0.39 -6.98
N SER A 172 4.60 -0.89 -7.41
CA SER A 172 5.09 -0.72 -8.80
C SER A 172 4.21 -1.46 -9.81
N TRP A 173 3.78 -2.69 -9.50
CA TRP A 173 2.86 -3.46 -10.34
C TRP A 173 1.48 -2.81 -10.46
N VAL A 174 0.93 -2.30 -9.34
CA VAL A 174 -0.35 -1.57 -9.34
C VAL A 174 -0.25 -0.31 -10.19
N THR A 175 0.84 0.45 -10.05
CA THR A 175 1.09 1.65 -10.83
C THR A 175 1.29 1.34 -12.32
N TYR A 176 2.02 0.27 -12.63
CA TYR A 176 2.17 -0.22 -14.00
C TYR A 176 0.82 -0.62 -14.62
N GLY A 177 -0.02 -1.33 -13.87
CA GLY A 177 -1.32 -1.81 -14.34
C GLY A 177 -2.37 -0.72 -14.55
N LEU A 178 -2.44 0.28 -13.66
CA LEU A 178 -3.51 1.28 -13.64
C LEU A 178 -3.08 2.71 -13.96
N GLY A 179 -1.78 3.02 -13.97
CA GLY A 179 -1.29 4.38 -14.08
C GLY A 179 -1.66 5.24 -12.86
N SER A 180 -1.62 6.55 -13.00
CA SER A 180 -1.93 7.54 -11.97
C SER A 180 -3.17 8.37 -12.33
N PRO A 181 -4.12 8.56 -11.41
CA PRO A 181 -5.17 9.56 -11.56
C PRO A 181 -4.66 10.99 -11.41
N SER A 182 -3.52 11.17 -10.73
CA SER A 182 -2.89 12.49 -10.55
C SER A 182 -1.74 12.67 -11.53
N ASP A 183 -1.70 13.85 -12.17
CA ASP A 183 -0.56 14.26 -12.98
C ASP A 183 0.52 14.97 -12.16
N ASP A 184 0.22 15.38 -10.92
CA ASP A 184 1.02 16.30 -10.12
C ASP A 184 1.66 15.65 -8.88
N LEU A 185 1.27 14.41 -8.54
CA LEU A 185 1.81 13.65 -7.41
C LEU A 185 2.27 12.26 -7.85
N PRO A 186 3.28 11.68 -7.18
CA PRO A 186 3.68 10.31 -7.45
C PRO A 186 2.52 9.34 -7.24
N ALA A 187 2.40 8.37 -8.15
CA ALA A 187 1.38 7.33 -8.01
C ALA A 187 1.69 6.35 -6.88
N PHE A 188 2.96 6.14 -6.55
CA PHE A 188 3.41 5.28 -5.47
C PHE A 188 4.33 6.05 -4.52
N ILE A 189 3.91 6.16 -3.26
CA ILE A 189 4.63 6.87 -2.19
C ILE A 189 4.93 5.88 -1.05
N VAL A 190 6.14 5.97 -0.51
CA VAL A 190 6.61 5.19 0.63
C VAL A 190 7.04 6.13 1.75
N MET A 191 6.55 5.88 2.94
CA MET A 191 6.95 6.57 4.17
C MET A 191 7.60 5.57 5.12
N SER A 192 8.87 5.79 5.44
CA SER A 192 9.60 4.95 6.39
C SER A 192 9.22 5.30 7.83
N ASP A 193 9.72 4.52 8.79
CA ASP A 193 9.44 4.72 10.20
C ASP A 193 9.61 6.18 10.64
N PRO A 194 8.57 6.80 11.22
CA PRO A 194 8.56 8.24 11.48
C PRO A 194 9.52 8.67 12.61
N LYS A 195 9.99 7.75 13.44
CA LYS A 195 11.01 8.04 14.46
C LYS A 195 12.44 7.90 13.94
N ASP A 196 12.60 7.56 12.63
CA ASP A 196 13.91 7.39 12.00
C ASP A 196 14.73 6.27 12.67
N ARG A 197 14.04 5.16 13.00
CA ARG A 197 14.65 3.94 13.56
C ARG A 197 15.35 3.07 12.50
N GLY A 198 15.54 3.62 11.32
CA GLY A 198 16.12 2.97 10.15
C GLY A 198 15.06 2.52 9.13
N LEU A 199 15.52 2.09 7.98
CA LEU A 199 14.69 1.51 6.93
C LEU A 199 14.46 0.02 7.22
N PRO A 200 13.36 -0.59 6.70
CA PRO A 200 13.16 -2.03 6.80
C PRO A 200 14.35 -2.78 6.16
N LYS A 201 14.63 -3.99 6.62
CA LYS A 201 15.70 -4.83 6.05
C LYS A 201 15.50 -4.99 4.55
N GLY A 202 16.56 -4.80 3.77
CA GLY A 202 16.49 -4.74 2.31
C GLY A 202 16.29 -3.33 1.73
N ASN A 203 16.07 -2.33 2.59
CA ASN A 203 16.00 -0.91 2.21
C ASN A 203 15.07 -0.65 1.00
N ALA A 204 15.53 0.16 0.03
CA ALA A 204 14.76 0.55 -1.16
C ALA A 204 14.36 -0.62 -2.08
N SER A 205 14.95 -1.81 -1.90
CA SER A 205 14.53 -3.01 -2.65
C SER A 205 13.09 -3.43 -2.35
N ASN A 206 12.53 -2.99 -1.21
CA ASN A 206 11.13 -3.25 -0.85
C ASN A 206 10.10 -2.44 -1.65
N TRP A 207 10.51 -1.35 -2.32
CA TRP A 207 9.64 -0.49 -3.13
C TRP A 207 10.23 -0.16 -4.51
N THR A 208 11.14 -1.01 -4.96
CA THR A 208 11.79 -0.87 -6.27
C THR A 208 10.84 -1.17 -7.41
N SER A 209 11.09 -0.53 -8.56
CA SER A 209 10.48 -0.93 -9.84
C SER A 209 11.06 -2.23 -10.40
N GLY A 210 12.21 -2.71 -9.88
CA GLY A 210 12.87 -3.91 -10.38
C GLY A 210 13.13 -3.84 -11.88
N PHE A 211 12.61 -4.82 -12.62
CA PHE A 211 12.70 -4.85 -14.09
C PHE A 211 11.64 -3.99 -14.80
N LEU A 212 10.65 -3.45 -14.09
CA LEU A 212 9.74 -2.46 -14.66
C LEU A 212 10.46 -1.11 -14.85
N PRO A 213 10.01 -0.27 -15.78
CA PRO A 213 10.55 1.08 -15.93
C PRO A 213 10.57 1.88 -14.62
N GLY A 214 11.64 2.67 -14.42
CA GLY A 214 11.90 3.41 -13.18
C GLY A 214 10.80 4.40 -12.76
N ILE A 215 9.95 4.84 -13.70
CA ILE A 215 8.82 5.72 -13.40
C ILE A 215 7.78 5.08 -12.45
N TYR A 216 7.73 3.74 -12.38
CA TYR A 216 6.82 3.00 -11.48
C TYR A 216 7.42 2.75 -10.10
N GLN A 217 8.65 3.20 -9.83
CA GLN A 217 9.30 3.04 -8.53
C GLN A 217 8.61 3.86 -7.45
N GLY A 218 8.56 3.31 -6.24
CA GLY A 218 8.06 4.04 -5.08
C GLY A 218 8.91 5.27 -4.75
N THR A 219 8.26 6.40 -4.57
CA THR A 219 8.89 7.64 -4.13
C THR A 219 8.97 7.66 -2.61
N TRP A 220 10.18 7.60 -2.08
CA TRP A 220 10.39 7.62 -0.64
C TRP A 220 10.31 9.03 -0.08
N LEU A 221 9.46 9.22 0.93
CA LEU A 221 9.40 10.43 1.74
C LEU A 221 10.22 10.23 3.02
N LYS A 222 11.14 11.17 3.27
CA LYS A 222 11.95 11.16 4.48
C LYS A 222 11.10 11.41 5.72
N PRO A 223 11.40 10.73 6.85
CA PRO A 223 10.64 10.91 8.09
C PRO A 223 10.93 12.24 8.79
N LYS A 224 12.04 12.89 8.46
CA LYS A 224 12.49 14.16 9.06
C LYS A 224 12.99 15.14 8.01
N GLY A 225 12.88 16.43 8.30
CA GLY A 225 13.31 17.50 7.43
C GLY A 225 12.33 17.72 6.26
N GLN A 226 12.87 18.05 5.09
CA GLN A 226 12.04 18.11 3.89
C GLN A 226 11.64 16.70 3.47
N PRO A 227 10.33 16.40 3.32
CA PRO A 227 9.87 15.05 2.97
C PRO A 227 10.52 14.50 1.69
N MET A 228 10.88 15.39 0.77
CA MET A 228 11.52 15.05 -0.49
C MET A 228 12.68 15.99 -0.78
N GLU A 229 13.85 15.41 -1.09
CA GLU A 229 15.02 16.19 -1.47
C GLU A 229 14.79 16.90 -2.81
N ASN A 230 15.33 18.12 -2.94
CA ASN A 230 15.26 18.93 -4.15
C ASN A 230 13.84 19.16 -4.70
N LEU A 231 12.80 19.02 -3.85
CA LEU A 231 11.43 19.31 -4.24
C LEU A 231 11.26 20.79 -4.62
N LEU A 232 11.84 21.68 -3.84
CA LEU A 232 11.75 23.11 -4.10
C LEU A 232 12.75 23.51 -5.19
N ARG A 233 12.28 24.38 -6.09
CA ARG A 233 13.15 24.99 -7.10
C ARG A 233 14.27 25.78 -6.43
N PRO A 234 15.53 25.69 -6.93
CA PRO A 234 16.61 26.56 -6.51
C PRO A 234 16.24 28.05 -6.60
N ALA A 235 16.66 28.85 -5.62
CA ALA A 235 16.24 30.26 -5.52
C ALA A 235 16.73 31.13 -6.68
N ASP A 236 17.86 30.75 -7.30
CA ASP A 236 18.48 31.40 -8.44
C ASP A 236 17.85 31.02 -9.80
N LEU A 237 17.00 30.00 -9.83
CA LEU A 237 16.32 29.52 -11.05
C LEU A 237 14.89 30.06 -11.11
N THR A 238 14.54 30.87 -12.11
CA THR A 238 13.15 31.33 -12.30
C THR A 238 12.26 30.20 -12.85
N PRO A 239 10.91 30.25 -12.63
CA PRO A 239 9.98 29.27 -13.22
C PRO A 239 10.09 29.18 -14.75
N GLN A 240 10.27 30.33 -15.38
CA GLN A 240 10.40 30.44 -16.84
C GLN A 240 11.68 29.77 -17.36
N HIS A 241 12.83 30.00 -16.67
CA HIS A 241 14.10 29.36 -17.06
C HIS A 241 14.03 27.85 -16.82
N GLN A 242 13.44 27.40 -15.70
CA GLN A 242 13.26 25.97 -15.44
C GLN A 242 12.38 25.30 -16.51
N ARG A 243 11.26 25.92 -16.88
CA ARG A 243 10.40 25.40 -17.96
C ARG A 243 11.15 25.32 -19.30
N ALA A 244 11.89 26.37 -19.65
CA ALA A 244 12.68 26.38 -20.88
C ALA A 244 13.77 25.30 -20.92
N GLN A 245 14.40 25.00 -19.76
CA GLN A 245 15.36 23.89 -19.65
C GLN A 245 14.69 22.55 -19.88
N LEU A 246 13.52 22.31 -19.25
CA LEU A 246 12.76 21.07 -19.42
C LEU A 246 12.26 20.90 -20.87
N ASP A 247 11.78 21.98 -21.51
CA ASP A 247 11.36 21.97 -22.91
C ASP A 247 12.53 21.68 -23.86
N LEU A 248 13.72 22.21 -23.56
CA LEU A 248 14.94 21.88 -24.32
C LEU A 248 15.31 20.42 -24.14
N MET A 249 15.33 19.92 -22.91
CA MET A 249 15.64 18.52 -22.62
C MET A 249 14.63 17.58 -23.30
N ALA A 250 13.34 17.90 -23.27
CA ALA A 250 12.31 17.11 -23.95
C ALA A 250 12.56 17.07 -25.47
N ARG A 251 12.88 18.21 -26.10
CA ARG A 251 13.20 18.27 -27.53
C ARG A 251 14.45 17.47 -27.90
N LEU A 252 15.54 17.59 -27.13
CA LEU A 252 16.74 16.81 -27.35
C LEU A 252 16.49 15.30 -27.20
N ASN A 253 15.71 14.92 -26.19
CA ASN A 253 15.35 13.56 -25.97
C ASN A 253 14.44 13.00 -27.09
N HIS A 254 13.46 13.77 -27.59
CA HIS A 254 12.65 13.36 -28.74
C HIS A 254 13.48 13.18 -30.02
N THR A 255 14.49 14.03 -30.23
CA THR A 255 15.41 13.88 -31.37
C THR A 255 16.25 12.61 -31.24
N ASN A 256 16.70 12.28 -30.03
CA ASN A 256 17.43 11.04 -29.77
C ASN A 256 16.54 9.79 -29.88
N LEU A 257 15.26 9.88 -29.51
CA LEU A 257 14.26 8.82 -29.71
C LEU A 257 14.15 8.38 -31.16
N ALA A 258 14.08 9.34 -32.08
CA ALA A 258 14.00 9.06 -33.52
C ALA A 258 15.24 8.33 -34.06
N ASN A 259 16.37 8.36 -33.34
CA ASN A 259 17.66 7.84 -33.80
C ASN A 259 18.13 6.56 -33.09
N SER A 260 17.60 6.20 -31.90
CA SER A 260 18.23 5.19 -31.04
C SER A 260 17.42 3.93 -30.77
N GLY A 261 16.13 3.87 -31.15
CA GLY A 261 15.26 2.70 -30.89
C GLY A 261 14.93 2.42 -29.41
N ALA A 262 15.43 3.25 -28.47
CA ALA A 262 15.19 3.09 -27.02
C ALA A 262 13.98 3.92 -26.56
N GLU A 263 12.86 3.84 -27.29
CA GLU A 263 11.71 4.76 -27.13
C GLU A 263 11.09 4.73 -25.72
N ALA A 264 10.91 3.55 -25.13
CA ALA A 264 10.19 3.41 -23.87
C ALA A 264 10.99 3.97 -22.67
N GLU A 265 12.30 3.72 -22.59
CA GLU A 265 13.13 4.18 -21.47
C GLU A 265 13.27 5.72 -21.46
N LEU A 266 13.45 6.31 -22.64
CA LEU A 266 13.59 7.75 -22.77
C LEU A 266 12.26 8.47 -22.51
N ALA A 267 11.14 7.92 -22.96
CA ALA A 267 9.81 8.44 -22.64
C ALA A 267 9.54 8.42 -21.12
N ASN A 268 9.91 7.34 -20.42
CA ASN A 268 9.81 7.22 -18.97
C ASN A 268 10.66 8.28 -18.25
N ARG A 269 11.87 8.55 -18.74
CA ARG A 269 12.75 9.58 -18.17
C ARG A 269 12.18 10.99 -18.33
N ILE A 270 11.63 11.32 -19.51
CA ILE A 270 10.95 12.60 -19.75
C ILE A 270 9.77 12.76 -18.80
N ALA A 271 8.91 11.72 -18.68
CA ALA A 271 7.76 11.74 -17.80
C ALA A 271 8.15 11.92 -16.32
N SER A 272 9.27 11.34 -15.89
CA SER A 272 9.81 11.52 -14.52
C SER A 272 10.22 12.98 -14.25
N PHE A 273 10.87 13.65 -15.19
CA PHE A 273 11.26 15.06 -15.03
C PHE A 273 10.02 15.98 -15.02
N GLU A 274 9.04 15.72 -15.88
CA GLU A 274 7.79 16.49 -15.91
C GLU A 274 7.00 16.31 -14.61
N LEU A 275 6.92 15.10 -14.07
CA LEU A 275 6.31 14.84 -12.77
C LEU A 275 7.03 15.61 -11.66
N ALA A 276 8.36 15.53 -11.59
CA ALA A 276 9.16 16.24 -10.59
C ALA A 276 8.93 17.77 -10.64
N TYR A 277 8.78 18.34 -11.84
CA TYR A 277 8.47 19.75 -12.01
C TYR A 277 7.06 20.11 -11.46
N ARG A 278 6.05 19.33 -11.82
CA ARG A 278 4.66 19.56 -11.35
C ARG A 278 4.54 19.39 -9.84
N MET A 279 5.27 18.45 -9.28
CA MET A 279 5.33 18.21 -7.83
C MET A 279 5.81 19.43 -7.04
N GLN A 280 6.65 20.28 -7.60
CA GLN A 280 7.15 21.49 -6.91
C GLN A 280 6.01 22.42 -6.48
N THR A 281 4.87 22.40 -7.18
CA THR A 281 3.70 23.21 -6.86
C THR A 281 2.68 22.44 -6.01
N ALA A 282 2.41 21.17 -6.32
CA ALA A 282 1.34 20.39 -5.72
C ALA A 282 1.74 19.71 -4.40
N ALA A 283 2.98 19.21 -4.30
CA ALA A 283 3.41 18.45 -3.13
C ALA A 283 3.49 19.28 -1.84
N PRO A 284 3.97 20.54 -1.84
CA PRO A 284 3.95 21.37 -0.63
C PRO A 284 2.57 21.51 -0.02
N ASP A 285 1.51 21.68 -0.84
CA ASP A 285 0.14 21.73 -0.35
C ASP A 285 -0.33 20.38 0.21
N ALA A 286 -0.02 19.28 -0.45
CA ALA A 286 -0.39 17.94 0.00
C ALA A 286 0.26 17.60 1.35
N PHE A 287 1.49 18.06 1.60
CA PHE A 287 2.27 17.78 2.80
C PHE A 287 1.98 18.75 3.96
N ASP A 288 1.31 19.87 3.70
CA ASP A 288 1.00 20.85 4.75
C ASP A 288 -0.21 20.43 5.60
N LEU A 289 0.07 19.73 6.70
CA LEU A 289 -0.94 19.25 7.65
C LEU A 289 -1.52 20.38 8.51
N THR A 290 -0.96 21.58 8.47
CA THR A 290 -1.50 22.74 9.23
C THR A 290 -2.81 23.23 8.65
N LYS A 291 -3.10 22.92 7.39
CA LYS A 291 -4.37 23.22 6.71
C LYS A 291 -5.54 22.35 7.14
N GLU A 292 -5.29 21.27 7.86
CA GLU A 292 -6.36 20.41 8.37
C GLU A 292 -7.00 21.04 9.61
N PRO A 293 -8.34 20.93 9.77
CA PRO A 293 -9.03 21.37 10.96
C PRO A 293 -8.47 20.76 12.24
N ASP A 294 -8.48 21.51 13.33
CA ASP A 294 -8.00 21.03 14.64
C ASP A 294 -8.72 19.74 15.08
N SER A 295 -10.01 19.60 14.78
CA SER A 295 -10.78 18.39 15.08
C SER A 295 -10.21 17.16 14.38
N VAL A 296 -9.81 17.28 13.10
CA VAL A 296 -9.16 16.21 12.35
C VAL A 296 -7.77 15.92 12.91
N ARG A 297 -6.99 16.96 13.18
CA ARG A 297 -5.64 16.81 13.75
C ARG A 297 -5.68 16.06 15.09
N LYS A 298 -6.65 16.40 15.97
CA LYS A 298 -6.88 15.71 17.25
C LYS A 298 -7.39 14.28 17.06
N LEU A 299 -8.27 14.04 16.10
CA LEU A 299 -8.76 12.69 15.78
C LEU A 299 -7.60 11.73 15.54
N TYR A 300 -6.62 12.15 14.72
CA TYR A 300 -5.43 11.36 14.43
C TYR A 300 -4.45 11.27 15.61
N GLY A 301 -4.52 12.17 16.57
CA GLY A 301 -3.60 12.23 17.71
C GLY A 301 -2.34 13.03 17.44
N LEU A 302 -2.39 14.08 16.57
CA LEU A 302 -1.24 14.95 16.34
C LEU A 302 -0.84 15.75 17.59
N ASP A 303 -1.75 15.92 18.54
CA ASP A 303 -1.51 16.55 19.85
C ASP A 303 -1.02 15.54 20.91
N GLN A 304 -0.91 14.25 20.58
CA GLN A 304 -0.49 13.19 21.49
C GLN A 304 0.98 12.82 21.25
N PRO A 305 1.92 13.13 22.18
CA PRO A 305 3.37 12.94 21.94
C PRO A 305 3.76 11.50 21.58
N HIS A 306 3.01 10.49 22.08
CA HIS A 306 3.33 9.08 21.85
C HIS A 306 3.02 8.62 20.43
N CYS A 307 2.05 9.23 19.72
CA CYS A 307 1.63 8.82 18.38
C CYS A 307 1.65 9.94 17.31
N ALA A 308 1.92 11.20 17.67
CA ALA A 308 1.90 12.34 16.75
C ALA A 308 2.71 12.13 15.46
N HIS A 309 3.83 11.43 15.55
CA HIS A 309 4.69 11.10 14.43
C HIS A 309 4.02 10.15 13.43
N MET A 310 3.34 9.10 13.90
CA MET A 310 2.57 8.16 13.05
C MET A 310 1.27 8.82 12.57
N ALA A 311 0.64 9.63 13.42
CA ALA A 311 -0.55 10.42 13.08
C ALA A 311 -0.31 11.33 11.87
N ALA A 312 0.85 11.98 11.81
CA ALA A 312 1.23 12.82 10.69
C ALA A 312 1.33 12.02 9.38
N GLN A 313 1.91 10.82 9.40
CA GLN A 313 2.00 9.96 8.22
C GLN A 313 0.63 9.42 7.78
N CYS A 314 -0.21 8.98 8.72
CA CYS A 314 -1.56 8.50 8.40
C CYS A 314 -2.43 9.61 7.80
N LEU A 315 -2.39 10.82 8.40
CA LEU A 315 -3.10 11.98 7.87
C LEU A 315 -2.58 12.38 6.47
N MET A 316 -1.27 12.34 6.28
CA MET A 316 -0.65 12.58 4.98
C MET A 316 -1.10 11.54 3.95
N ALA A 317 -1.15 10.26 4.30
CA ALA A 317 -1.61 9.19 3.40
C ALA A 317 -3.05 9.43 2.94
N ARG A 318 -3.96 9.82 3.85
CA ARG A 318 -5.33 10.19 3.49
C ARG A 318 -5.34 11.37 2.50
N ARG A 319 -4.57 12.43 2.73
CA ARG A 319 -4.47 13.59 1.84
C ARG A 319 -3.91 13.22 0.47
N LEU A 320 -2.98 12.30 0.42
CA LEU A 320 -2.36 11.81 -0.82
C LEU A 320 -3.36 11.02 -1.67
N VAL A 321 -4.09 10.07 -1.08
CA VAL A 321 -5.10 9.29 -1.84
C VAL A 321 -6.28 10.17 -2.28
N GLU A 322 -6.70 11.14 -1.46
CA GLU A 322 -7.70 12.15 -1.82
C GLU A 322 -7.30 12.97 -3.05
N ARG A 323 -5.98 13.13 -3.30
CA ARG A 323 -5.41 13.85 -4.44
C ARG A 323 -4.96 12.93 -5.59
N GLY A 324 -5.30 11.65 -5.52
CA GLY A 324 -5.07 10.70 -6.62
C GLY A 324 -3.76 9.91 -6.56
N THR A 325 -3.01 9.93 -5.46
CA THR A 325 -1.94 8.95 -5.26
C THR A 325 -2.55 7.55 -5.18
N ARG A 326 -2.03 6.63 -5.99
CA ARG A 326 -2.59 5.28 -6.17
C ARG A 326 -2.22 4.31 -5.06
N PHE A 327 -0.99 4.40 -4.57
CA PHE A 327 -0.45 3.49 -3.58
C PHE A 327 0.40 4.25 -2.55
N VAL A 328 0.03 4.14 -1.29
CA VAL A 328 0.80 4.72 -0.17
C VAL A 328 1.18 3.59 0.78
N GLN A 329 2.46 3.44 1.05
CA GLN A 329 2.96 2.46 2.01
C GLN A 329 3.64 3.17 3.19
N ILE A 330 3.21 2.83 4.40
CA ILE A 330 3.73 3.40 5.65
C ILE A 330 4.37 2.27 6.44
N TYR A 331 5.63 2.42 6.83
CA TYR A 331 6.32 1.47 7.69
C TYR A 331 6.26 1.93 9.16
N SER A 332 5.76 1.06 10.02
CA SER A 332 5.87 1.16 11.48
C SER A 332 6.97 0.22 11.94
N GLY A 333 8.03 0.77 12.51
CA GLY A 333 9.23 0.02 12.91
C GLY A 333 10.41 0.15 11.95
N GLY A 334 11.60 0.20 12.54
CA GLY A 334 12.87 0.38 11.83
C GLY A 334 13.57 -0.93 11.45
N MET A 335 14.90 -0.89 11.39
CA MET A 335 15.69 -2.03 10.89
C MET A 335 15.96 -3.09 11.96
N ASP A 336 16.31 -2.67 13.17
CA ASP A 336 16.80 -3.57 14.20
C ASP A 336 15.69 -4.11 15.08
N ASN A 337 15.92 -5.28 15.67
CA ASN A 337 15.00 -6.08 16.46
C ASN A 337 13.99 -5.25 17.28
N GLN A 338 14.35 -4.80 18.47
CA GLN A 338 13.44 -4.08 19.37
C GLN A 338 13.05 -2.66 18.89
N LEU A 339 13.67 -2.16 17.81
CA LEU A 339 13.28 -0.92 17.13
C LEU A 339 12.21 -1.15 16.03
N SER A 340 11.67 -2.34 15.97
CA SER A 340 10.57 -2.79 15.09
C SER A 340 9.62 -3.70 15.88
N TRP A 341 8.59 -4.26 15.24
CA TRP A 341 7.70 -5.27 15.84
C TRP A 341 8.40 -6.62 16.11
N ASP A 342 9.73 -6.68 15.89
CA ASP A 342 10.57 -7.86 16.07
C ASP A 342 10.89 -8.11 17.56
N GLY A 343 9.91 -8.61 18.29
CA GLY A 343 9.93 -8.78 19.75
C GLY A 343 10.55 -10.11 20.21
N HIS A 344 11.86 -10.31 20.01
CA HIS A 344 12.60 -11.48 20.52
C HIS A 344 12.77 -11.50 22.04
N SER A 345 12.68 -10.34 22.66
CA SER A 345 12.64 -10.18 24.13
C SER A 345 11.56 -9.15 24.49
N ASP A 346 11.02 -9.25 25.73
CA ASP A 346 9.99 -8.34 26.24
C ASP A 346 8.87 -8.06 25.23
N ILE A 347 8.23 -9.12 24.72
CA ILE A 347 7.12 -8.99 23.75
C ILE A 347 6.03 -8.04 24.27
N ALA A 348 5.80 -8.05 25.57
CA ALA A 348 4.81 -7.20 26.22
C ALA A 348 5.17 -5.71 26.11
N GLY A 349 6.41 -5.35 26.41
CA GLY A 349 6.90 -3.97 26.29
C GLY A 349 7.00 -3.54 24.83
N ASN A 350 7.56 -4.38 23.96
CA ASN A 350 7.71 -4.11 22.52
C ASN A 350 6.35 -3.84 21.87
N HIS A 351 5.40 -4.79 21.95
CA HIS A 351 4.11 -4.67 21.28
C HIS A 351 3.23 -3.57 21.85
N ARG A 352 3.27 -3.34 23.18
CA ARG A 352 2.58 -2.21 23.80
C ARG A 352 3.12 -0.88 23.29
N GLY A 353 4.44 -0.75 23.19
CA GLY A 353 5.08 0.48 22.71
C GLY A 353 4.67 0.82 21.27
N PHE A 354 4.76 -0.15 20.36
CA PHE A 354 4.36 0.05 18.98
C PHE A 354 2.84 0.24 18.81
N ALA A 355 2.03 -0.48 19.59
CA ALA A 355 0.58 -0.28 19.59
C ALA A 355 0.19 1.13 20.04
N GLN A 356 0.83 1.68 21.08
CA GLN A 356 0.61 3.06 21.50
C GLN A 356 0.91 4.08 20.39
N GLU A 357 1.89 3.80 19.53
CA GLU A 357 2.24 4.66 18.39
C GLU A 357 1.23 4.58 17.24
N THR A 358 0.58 3.43 17.04
CA THR A 358 -0.17 3.12 15.82
C THR A 358 -1.69 3.06 16.01
N ASP A 359 -2.18 2.69 17.18
CA ASP A 359 -3.59 2.39 17.42
C ASP A 359 -4.52 3.56 17.08
N GLN A 360 -4.32 4.73 17.71
CA GLN A 360 -5.15 5.90 17.44
C GLN A 360 -5.00 6.40 15.99
N PRO A 361 -3.78 6.55 15.43
CA PRO A 361 -3.60 6.98 14.04
C PRO A 361 -4.26 6.07 13.00
N PHE A 362 -4.14 4.74 13.18
CA PHE A 362 -4.73 3.78 12.24
C PHE A 362 -6.27 3.77 12.35
N ALA A 363 -6.81 3.82 13.57
CA ALA A 363 -8.25 3.95 13.80
C ALA A 363 -8.81 5.25 13.21
N ALA A 364 -8.11 6.37 13.40
CA ALA A 364 -8.48 7.66 12.86
C ALA A 364 -8.47 7.66 11.32
N LEU A 365 -7.50 7.00 10.71
CA LEU A 365 -7.43 6.85 9.26
C LEU A 365 -8.68 6.15 8.72
N LEU A 366 -9.09 5.02 9.32
CA LEU A 366 -10.31 4.30 8.92
C LEU A 366 -11.57 5.16 9.11
N ALA A 367 -11.66 5.86 10.24
CA ALA A 367 -12.80 6.72 10.55
C ALA A 367 -12.90 7.92 9.58
N ASP A 368 -11.77 8.61 9.30
CA ASP A 368 -11.74 9.79 8.42
C ASP A 368 -12.01 9.39 6.96
N LEU A 369 -11.41 8.30 6.47
CA LEU A 369 -11.72 7.76 5.15
C LEU A 369 -13.21 7.42 5.01
N ALA A 370 -13.80 6.79 6.03
CA ALA A 370 -15.23 6.45 6.02
C ALA A 370 -16.12 7.70 6.04
N GLN A 371 -15.82 8.69 6.90
CA GLN A 371 -16.58 9.94 6.99
C GLN A 371 -16.55 10.74 5.67
N ARG A 372 -15.47 10.63 4.90
CA ARG A 372 -15.30 11.31 3.60
C ARG A 372 -15.85 10.51 2.42
N GLY A 373 -16.34 9.29 2.65
CA GLY A 373 -16.73 8.39 1.56
C GLY A 373 -15.56 7.86 0.73
N LEU A 374 -14.33 8.00 1.23
CA LEU A 374 -13.11 7.54 0.54
C LEU A 374 -12.81 6.07 0.86
N LEU A 375 -13.34 5.52 1.94
CA LEU A 375 -13.04 4.14 2.36
C LEU A 375 -13.55 3.12 1.35
N ASP A 376 -14.69 3.38 0.73
CA ASP A 376 -15.28 2.46 -0.27
C ASP A 376 -14.36 2.26 -1.49
N GLU A 377 -13.53 3.26 -1.81
CA GLU A 377 -12.61 3.25 -2.95
C GLU A 377 -11.12 3.16 -2.54
N THR A 378 -10.84 3.06 -1.25
CA THR A 378 -9.48 2.94 -0.72
C THR A 378 -9.34 1.63 0.05
N LEU A 379 -8.50 0.73 -0.45
CA LEU A 379 -8.13 -0.48 0.27
C LEU A 379 -7.07 -0.15 1.31
N VAL A 380 -7.40 -0.32 2.59
CA VAL A 380 -6.45 -0.21 3.70
C VAL A 380 -6.01 -1.62 4.10
N ILE A 381 -4.71 -1.85 4.14
CA ILE A 381 -4.08 -3.12 4.51
C ILE A 381 -3.21 -2.90 5.74
N CYS A 382 -3.23 -3.82 6.71
CA CYS A 382 -2.32 -3.77 7.84
C CYS A 382 -1.82 -5.17 8.21
N GLY A 383 -0.50 -5.29 8.36
CA GLY A 383 0.19 -6.51 8.75
C GLY A 383 1.67 -6.42 8.47
N GLY A 384 2.40 -7.47 8.84
CA GLY A 384 3.84 -7.58 8.62
C GLY A 384 4.21 -8.72 7.67
N GLU A 385 5.49 -9.06 7.66
CA GLU A 385 6.08 -10.05 6.74
C GLU A 385 5.92 -11.50 7.19
N PHE A 386 5.69 -11.73 8.49
CA PHE A 386 5.37 -13.03 9.11
C PHE A 386 4.82 -12.80 10.53
N GLY A 387 4.52 -13.87 11.25
CA GLY A 387 4.03 -13.85 12.62
C GLY A 387 5.07 -14.22 13.65
N ARG A 388 4.59 -14.58 14.86
CA ARG A 388 5.43 -15.03 15.97
C ARG A 388 5.00 -16.39 16.47
N LEU A 389 5.99 -17.20 16.89
CA LEU A 389 5.73 -18.50 17.48
C LEU A 389 4.90 -18.36 18.77
N PRO A 390 3.98 -19.31 19.05
CA PRO A 390 3.21 -19.30 20.29
C PRO A 390 4.04 -19.71 21.50
N ILE A 391 5.31 -20.04 21.32
CA ILE A 391 6.27 -20.40 22.36
C ILE A 391 7.11 -19.20 22.78
N SER A 392 7.56 -19.20 24.02
CA SER A 392 8.47 -18.20 24.54
C SER A 392 9.89 -18.42 23.99
N GLN A 393 10.60 -17.34 23.77
CA GLN A 393 12.04 -17.36 23.61
C GLN A 393 12.70 -17.22 24.97
N LYS A 394 13.73 -18.04 25.25
CA LYS A 394 14.43 -18.02 26.56
C LYS A 394 15.13 -16.69 26.75
N ALA A 395 14.65 -15.88 27.67
CA ALA A 395 15.18 -14.59 28.07
C ALA A 395 14.64 -14.21 29.45
N ASP A 396 15.25 -13.25 30.13
CA ASP A 396 14.74 -12.72 31.42
C ASP A 396 13.34 -12.13 31.28
N LYS A 397 13.11 -11.41 30.20
CA LYS A 397 11.80 -10.99 29.73
C LYS A 397 11.51 -11.71 28.43
N PRO A 398 10.58 -12.68 28.41
CA PRO A 398 10.40 -13.53 27.24
C PRO A 398 9.80 -12.74 26.07
N GLY A 399 10.32 -13.04 24.89
CA GLY A 399 9.78 -12.66 23.60
C GLY A 399 9.26 -13.86 22.84
N ARG A 400 9.06 -13.70 21.55
CA ARG A 400 8.67 -14.77 20.63
C ARG A 400 9.56 -14.75 19.40
N ASP A 401 9.97 -15.91 18.95
CA ASP A 401 10.71 -16.07 17.69
C ASP A 401 9.80 -15.99 16.47
N HIS A 402 10.39 -15.95 15.28
CA HIS A 402 9.70 -15.82 14.00
C HIS A 402 8.81 -17.02 13.70
N ASN A 403 7.64 -16.75 13.12
CA ASN A 403 6.72 -17.77 12.66
C ASN A 403 6.31 -17.51 11.19
N PRO A 404 6.92 -18.20 10.21
CA PRO A 404 6.51 -18.08 8.84
C PRO A 404 5.21 -18.82 8.50
N HIS A 405 4.78 -19.76 9.36
CA HIS A 405 3.67 -20.68 9.10
C HIS A 405 2.30 -20.13 9.46
N ALA A 406 2.26 -19.03 10.24
CA ALA A 406 0.99 -18.39 10.61
C ALA A 406 1.19 -16.92 10.95
N PHE A 407 0.40 -16.04 10.33
CA PHE A 407 0.27 -14.65 10.74
C PHE A 407 -1.08 -14.06 10.29
N THR A 408 -1.42 -12.92 10.86
CA THR A 408 -2.69 -12.25 10.57
C THR A 408 -2.44 -10.92 9.86
N ILE A 409 -3.20 -10.70 8.77
CA ILE A 409 -3.34 -9.41 8.11
C ILE A 409 -4.79 -8.98 8.23
N TRP A 410 -5.06 -7.70 8.44
CA TRP A 410 -6.40 -7.18 8.28
C TRP A 410 -6.51 -6.22 7.10
N LEU A 411 -7.71 -6.18 6.53
CA LEU A 411 -8.09 -5.37 5.37
C LEU A 411 -9.34 -4.54 5.72
N ALA A 412 -9.46 -3.34 5.15
CA ALA A 412 -10.67 -2.53 5.27
C ALA A 412 -10.89 -1.70 4.01
N GLY A 413 -12.15 -1.43 3.66
CA GLY A 413 -12.49 -0.61 2.50
C GLY A 413 -12.15 -1.22 1.15
N GLY A 414 -12.22 -0.43 0.07
CA GLY A 414 -11.91 -0.90 -1.28
C GLY A 414 -12.78 -2.07 -1.76
N GLY A 415 -13.99 -2.20 -1.22
CA GLY A 415 -14.92 -3.29 -1.52
C GLY A 415 -14.82 -4.50 -0.60
N ILE A 416 -13.94 -4.48 0.41
CA ILE A 416 -13.87 -5.50 1.45
C ILE A 416 -15.11 -5.42 2.34
N THR A 417 -15.77 -6.55 2.57
CA THR A 417 -16.86 -6.68 3.53
C THR A 417 -16.30 -6.66 4.94
N GLY A 418 -16.68 -5.69 5.77
CA GLY A 418 -16.18 -5.59 7.14
C GLY A 418 -16.72 -6.67 8.08
N GLY A 419 -15.99 -6.93 9.17
CA GLY A 419 -16.36 -7.88 10.21
C GLY A 419 -16.15 -9.36 9.85
N LEU A 420 -15.50 -9.68 8.73
CA LEU A 420 -15.25 -11.06 8.32
C LEU A 420 -13.94 -11.60 8.89
N HIS A 421 -13.94 -12.90 9.13
CA HIS A 421 -12.77 -13.70 9.47
C HIS A 421 -12.56 -14.76 8.40
N TYR A 422 -11.41 -14.74 7.73
CA TYR A 422 -11.05 -15.71 6.70
C TYR A 422 -9.87 -16.58 7.16
N GLY A 423 -10.06 -17.88 7.01
CA GLY A 423 -9.09 -18.88 7.46
C GLY A 423 -8.93 -18.91 8.97
N ALA A 424 -8.15 -19.86 9.45
CA ALA A 424 -7.82 -20.00 10.86
C ALA A 424 -6.45 -20.61 11.04
N THR A 425 -5.79 -20.28 12.13
CA THR A 425 -4.63 -21.00 12.63
C THR A 425 -5.06 -22.17 13.50
N ASP A 426 -4.13 -23.06 13.86
CA ASP A 426 -4.36 -24.15 14.82
C ASP A 426 -4.69 -23.61 16.23
N ASP A 427 -5.00 -24.50 17.15
CA ASP A 427 -5.47 -24.18 18.50
C ASP A 427 -4.54 -23.28 19.32
N VAL A 428 -3.27 -23.24 18.97
CA VAL A 428 -2.25 -22.42 19.65
C VAL A 428 -1.69 -21.29 18.79
N GLY A 429 -2.10 -21.19 17.50
CA GLY A 429 -1.63 -20.15 16.59
C GLY A 429 -0.26 -20.42 15.98
N HIS A 430 0.16 -21.70 15.90
CA HIS A 430 1.46 -22.09 15.35
C HIS A 430 1.43 -22.19 13.82
N GLN A 431 0.39 -22.78 13.24
CA GLN A 431 0.28 -23.03 11.81
C GLN A 431 -1.07 -22.57 11.24
N ALA A 432 -1.08 -22.08 10.03
CA ALA A 432 -2.31 -21.93 9.26
C ALA A 432 -2.95 -23.32 9.07
N ALA A 433 -4.20 -23.48 9.53
CA ALA A 433 -4.89 -24.77 9.57
C ALA A 433 -6.07 -24.85 8.59
N VAL A 434 -6.86 -23.79 8.48
CA VAL A 434 -8.06 -23.74 7.64
C VAL A 434 -7.89 -22.63 6.60
N ASP A 435 -8.29 -22.88 5.35
CA ASP A 435 -8.25 -21.92 4.24
C ASP A 435 -6.92 -21.16 4.22
N LYS A 436 -5.82 -21.87 4.07
CA LYS A 436 -4.45 -21.33 4.07
C LYS A 436 -4.28 -20.30 2.95
N VAL A 437 -3.64 -19.17 3.29
CA VAL A 437 -3.41 -18.06 2.36
C VAL A 437 -1.91 -17.82 2.22
N SER A 438 -1.39 -18.06 1.04
CA SER A 438 -0.02 -17.70 0.70
C SER A 438 0.10 -16.18 0.45
N VAL A 439 1.32 -15.65 0.48
CA VAL A 439 1.56 -14.25 0.08
C VAL A 439 1.16 -14.02 -1.40
N ARG A 440 1.22 -15.04 -2.26
CA ARG A 440 0.77 -14.93 -3.66
C ARG A 440 -0.75 -14.81 -3.76
N ASP A 441 -1.51 -15.56 -2.96
CA ASP A 441 -2.98 -15.42 -2.88
C ASP A 441 -3.38 -14.04 -2.36
N PHE A 442 -2.63 -13.53 -1.36
CA PHE A 442 -2.81 -12.17 -0.87
C PHE A 442 -2.53 -11.12 -1.97
N HIS A 443 -1.48 -11.27 -2.76
CA HIS A 443 -1.21 -10.38 -3.90
C HIS A 443 -2.29 -10.48 -4.98
N ALA A 444 -2.78 -11.68 -5.30
CA ALA A 444 -3.91 -11.86 -6.20
C ALA A 444 -5.17 -11.16 -5.67
N THR A 445 -5.41 -11.21 -4.35
CA THR A 445 -6.53 -10.53 -3.68
C THR A 445 -6.40 -9.01 -3.74
N LEU A 446 -5.21 -8.46 -3.49
CA LEU A 446 -4.91 -7.03 -3.62
C LEU A 446 -5.16 -6.55 -5.06
N LEU A 447 -4.67 -7.28 -6.05
CA LEU A 447 -4.88 -6.94 -7.46
C LEU A 447 -6.35 -7.04 -7.86
N TYR A 448 -7.07 -8.06 -7.38
CA TYR A 448 -8.50 -8.24 -7.62
C TYR A 448 -9.33 -7.06 -7.06
N ALA A 449 -9.05 -6.57 -5.85
CA ALA A 449 -9.68 -5.39 -5.27
C ALA A 449 -9.58 -4.16 -6.18
N LEU A 450 -8.44 -4.02 -6.87
CA LEU A 450 -8.15 -2.94 -7.81
C LEU A 450 -8.67 -3.20 -9.23
N GLY A 451 -9.35 -4.33 -9.48
CA GLY A 451 -9.83 -4.73 -10.79
C GLY A 451 -8.71 -5.21 -11.73
N LEU A 452 -7.57 -5.62 -11.20
CA LEU A 452 -6.47 -6.19 -11.95
C LEU A 452 -6.52 -7.73 -11.85
N ASP A 453 -6.52 -8.37 -12.99
CA ASP A 453 -6.37 -9.82 -13.10
C ASP A 453 -4.87 -10.16 -12.99
N HIS A 454 -4.50 -10.92 -11.98
CA HIS A 454 -3.09 -11.22 -11.67
C HIS A 454 -2.41 -12.09 -12.75
N ASP A 455 -3.18 -12.87 -13.52
CA ASP A 455 -2.67 -13.67 -14.64
C ASP A 455 -2.49 -12.86 -15.93
N ARG A 456 -3.31 -11.81 -16.11
CA ARG A 456 -3.26 -10.91 -17.26
C ARG A 456 -2.32 -9.73 -17.07
N LEU A 457 -2.00 -9.37 -15.82
CA LEU A 457 -1.04 -8.31 -15.51
C LEU A 457 0.38 -8.84 -15.66
N ILE A 458 0.88 -8.82 -16.87
CA ILE A 458 2.19 -9.34 -17.28
C ILE A 458 3.12 -8.22 -17.75
N PHE A 459 4.43 -8.47 -17.61
CA PHE A 459 5.48 -7.66 -18.21
C PHE A 459 6.51 -8.59 -18.85
N PRO A 460 6.73 -8.53 -20.18
CA PRO A 460 7.74 -9.35 -20.85
C PRO A 460 9.14 -8.93 -20.43
N PHE A 461 9.89 -9.85 -19.81
CA PHE A 461 11.26 -9.60 -19.39
C PHE A 461 12.12 -10.86 -19.53
N GLN A 462 13.25 -10.75 -20.23
CA GLN A 462 14.18 -11.86 -20.48
C GLN A 462 13.50 -13.10 -21.09
N GLY A 463 12.55 -12.88 -22.01
CA GLY A 463 11.85 -13.95 -22.71
C GLY A 463 10.72 -14.64 -21.92
N LEU A 464 10.37 -14.11 -20.74
CA LEU A 464 9.29 -14.62 -19.88
C LEU A 464 8.26 -13.54 -19.59
N ASP A 465 6.99 -13.91 -19.51
CA ASP A 465 5.92 -13.05 -19.01
C ASP A 465 5.94 -13.06 -17.49
N GLN A 466 6.52 -12.00 -16.91
CA GLN A 466 6.64 -11.83 -15.48
C GLN A 466 5.33 -11.33 -14.85
N ARG A 467 5.02 -11.77 -13.62
CA ARG A 467 3.84 -11.42 -12.84
C ARG A 467 4.21 -11.17 -11.38
N LEU A 468 3.43 -10.36 -10.66
CA LEU A 468 3.60 -10.17 -9.20
C LEU A 468 3.45 -11.49 -8.43
N THR A 469 2.49 -12.32 -8.84
CA THR A 469 2.20 -13.62 -8.21
C THR A 469 3.18 -14.73 -8.63
N GLY A 470 4.10 -14.45 -9.56
CA GLY A 470 5.07 -15.44 -10.04
C GLY A 470 4.44 -16.51 -10.91
N VAL A 471 5.05 -17.70 -10.88
CA VAL A 471 4.62 -18.86 -11.69
C VAL A 471 3.81 -19.88 -10.91
N GLU A 472 3.87 -19.84 -9.59
CA GLU A 472 3.09 -20.72 -8.73
C GLU A 472 1.61 -20.34 -8.75
N PRO A 473 0.69 -21.32 -8.61
CA PRO A 473 -0.74 -21.03 -8.55
C PRO A 473 -1.07 -20.01 -7.46
N ALA A 474 -1.92 -19.04 -7.78
CA ALA A 474 -2.46 -18.08 -6.85
C ALA A 474 -3.94 -17.83 -7.14
N SER A 475 -4.71 -17.52 -6.12
CA SER A 475 -6.14 -17.25 -6.26
C SER A 475 -6.59 -16.10 -5.35
N PRO A 476 -7.37 -15.13 -5.83
CA PRO A 476 -7.92 -14.09 -5.00
C PRO A 476 -8.97 -14.65 -4.03
N ILE A 477 -8.98 -14.14 -2.81
CA ILE A 477 -9.95 -14.51 -1.77
C ILE A 477 -11.27 -13.76 -2.05
N GLN A 478 -12.06 -14.25 -3.00
CA GLN A 478 -13.31 -13.59 -3.41
C GLN A 478 -14.34 -13.45 -2.28
N LYS A 479 -14.31 -14.35 -1.28
CA LYS A 479 -15.19 -14.32 -0.10
C LYS A 479 -15.06 -13.05 0.76
N LEU A 480 -13.99 -12.28 0.59
CA LEU A 480 -13.79 -11.00 1.28
C LEU A 480 -14.57 -9.85 0.64
N PHE A 481 -15.11 -10.05 -0.55
CA PHE A 481 -15.81 -9.01 -1.31
C PHE A 481 -17.33 -9.28 -1.36
N ALA A 482 -18.13 -8.21 -1.19
CA ALA A 482 -19.59 -8.27 -1.26
C ALA A 482 -20.11 -8.17 -2.71
#